data_6ea9b34d01a8957a1b33372818db052a
#
_entry.id   6ea9b34d01a8957a1b33372818db052a
#
_cell.length_a   1.000
_cell.length_b   1.000
_cell.length_c   1.000
_cell.angle_alpha   90.00
_cell.angle_beta   90.00
_cell.angle_gamma   90.00
#
_symmetry.space_group_name_H-M   'P 1'
#
loop_
_entity.id
_entity.type
_entity.pdbx_description
1 polymer ?
#
loop_
_entity_poly.entity_id
_entity_poly.type
_entity_poly.pdbx_seq_one_letter_code
_entity_poly.pdbx_strand_id
1 'polypeptide(L)'
;AREGGGKKRVDAQHARGKLTARERINVLLDENSFEEYDMYVEHRTNDFGMEKQKYAGDGVVTGSGRINGKLVYIFSQDFTVFGGSLSEAHAEKICKVMDMAMKVGAPIIGINDSGGARIQEGVASLAGYAEVFQRNVLASGVVPQISVIMGPCAGGAVYSPAMTDFIFMVKNTSFMFVTGPDLSLIHISEPTRPYAISYPLVSWKKKRGGGRGGGG
;
A
#
# COMPACT_ATOMS: atom_id res chain seq x y z
N ALA A 1 0.29 14.32 -13.58
CA ALA A 1 0.50 12.96 -13.08
C ALA A 1 1.84 12.80 -12.33
N ARG A 2 2.95 13.41 -12.80
CA ARG A 2 4.26 13.23 -12.16
C ARG A 2 4.46 14.04 -10.87
N GLU A 3 3.67 15.06 -10.64
CA GLU A 3 3.78 15.96 -9.48
C GLU A 3 2.96 15.51 -8.26
N GLY A 4 2.26 14.37 -8.36
CA GLY A 4 1.41 13.85 -7.28
C GLY A 4 0.44 14.91 -6.75
N GLY A 5 0.47 15.17 -5.45
CA GLY A 5 -0.37 16.18 -4.79
C GLY A 5 0.08 17.63 -4.96
N GLY A 6 1.11 17.88 -5.82
CA GLY A 6 1.69 19.18 -6.10
C GLY A 6 2.88 19.55 -5.21
N LYS A 7 3.67 20.52 -5.68
CA LYS A 7 4.96 20.89 -5.08
C LYS A 7 4.92 21.07 -3.56
N LYS A 8 3.94 21.83 -3.05
CA LYS A 8 3.83 22.11 -1.60
C LYS A 8 3.73 20.83 -0.76
N ARG A 9 2.97 19.83 -1.23
CA ARG A 9 2.79 18.55 -0.51
C ARG A 9 4.01 17.66 -0.66
N VAL A 10 4.67 17.67 -1.81
CA VAL A 10 5.93 16.97 -2.05
C VAL A 10 7.03 17.54 -1.16
N ASP A 11 7.19 18.87 -1.08
CA ASP A 11 8.17 19.51 -0.21
C ASP A 11 7.91 19.17 1.28
N ALA A 12 6.64 19.12 1.70
CA ALA A 12 6.27 18.72 3.06
C ALA A 12 6.57 17.22 3.32
N GLN A 13 6.49 16.36 2.33
CA GLN A 13 6.89 14.95 2.41
C GLN A 13 8.41 14.83 2.60
N HIS A 14 9.19 15.54 1.80
CA HIS A 14 10.65 15.58 1.89
C HIS A 14 11.13 16.18 3.23
N ALA A 15 10.48 17.24 3.72
CA ALA A 15 10.80 17.82 5.04
C ALA A 15 10.64 16.85 6.22
N ARG A 16 9.84 15.78 6.02
CA ARG A 16 9.69 14.68 6.99
C ARG A 16 10.68 13.54 6.76
N GLY A 17 11.65 13.71 5.86
CA GLY A 17 12.62 12.68 5.49
C GLY A 17 12.02 11.53 4.68
N LYS A 18 10.86 11.71 4.05
CA LYS A 18 10.16 10.69 3.26
C LYS A 18 10.27 10.98 1.77
N LEU A 19 10.58 9.97 0.99
CA LEU A 19 10.53 10.01 -0.48
C LEU A 19 9.07 9.97 -0.98
N THR A 20 8.85 10.52 -2.17
CA THR A 20 7.58 10.36 -2.91
C THR A 20 7.41 8.93 -3.42
N ALA A 21 6.18 8.57 -3.84
CA ALA A 21 5.90 7.25 -4.40
C ALA A 21 6.80 6.90 -5.60
N ARG A 22 7.06 7.85 -6.49
CA ARG A 22 7.92 7.66 -7.68
C ARG A 22 9.39 7.51 -7.33
N GLU A 23 9.89 8.33 -6.41
CA GLU A 23 11.27 8.26 -5.95
C GLU A 23 11.56 6.89 -5.29
N ARG A 24 10.61 6.35 -4.50
CA ARG A 24 10.72 5.01 -3.91
C ARG A 24 10.83 3.92 -4.97
N ILE A 25 10.04 4.00 -6.03
CA ILE A 25 10.11 3.08 -7.17
C ILE A 25 11.47 3.18 -7.86
N ASN A 26 11.94 4.40 -8.14
CA ASN A 26 13.23 4.62 -8.80
C ASN A 26 14.43 4.14 -7.98
N VAL A 27 14.35 4.19 -6.65
CA VAL A 27 15.41 3.66 -5.77
C VAL A 27 15.42 2.12 -5.76
N LEU A 28 14.24 1.50 -5.91
CA LEU A 28 14.08 0.05 -5.80
C LEU A 28 14.39 -0.69 -7.10
N LEU A 29 13.98 -0.14 -8.23
CA LEU A 29 14.07 -0.80 -9.52
C LEU A 29 15.38 -0.49 -10.25
N ASP A 30 15.77 -1.39 -11.14
CA ASP A 30 16.88 -1.19 -12.05
C ASP A 30 16.65 0.06 -12.91
N GLU A 31 17.70 0.80 -13.21
CA GLU A 31 17.63 2.06 -13.95
C GLU A 31 16.91 1.87 -15.30
N ASN A 32 16.00 2.80 -15.61
CA ASN A 32 15.20 2.82 -16.84
C ASN A 32 14.35 1.55 -17.09
N SER A 33 14.10 0.72 -16.08
CA SER A 33 13.29 -0.49 -16.23
C SER A 33 11.80 -0.30 -15.92
N PHE A 34 11.41 0.84 -15.33
CA PHE A 34 10.03 1.06 -14.88
C PHE A 34 9.08 1.43 -16.03
N GLU A 35 8.05 0.62 -16.19
CA GLU A 35 6.91 0.87 -17.08
C GLU A 35 5.67 1.14 -16.25
N GLU A 36 5.17 2.38 -16.30
CA GLU A 36 4.00 2.81 -15.54
C GLU A 36 2.70 2.48 -16.24
N TYR A 37 1.71 1.97 -15.48
CA TYR A 37 0.36 1.72 -15.96
C TYR A 37 -0.64 2.69 -15.34
N ASP A 38 -1.64 3.09 -16.15
CA ASP A 38 -2.79 3.89 -15.70
C ASP A 38 -2.40 5.23 -15.06
N MET A 39 -1.33 5.86 -15.58
CA MET A 39 -0.79 7.14 -15.08
C MET A 39 -1.85 8.26 -15.02
N TYR A 40 -2.83 8.25 -15.91
CA TYR A 40 -3.82 9.33 -16.06
C TYR A 40 -5.20 8.99 -15.49
N VAL A 41 -5.35 7.84 -14.85
CA VAL A 41 -6.60 7.48 -14.17
C VAL A 41 -6.85 8.43 -13.00
N GLU A 42 -8.08 8.90 -12.88
CA GLU A 42 -8.55 9.76 -11.79
C GLU A 42 -9.70 9.10 -11.06
N HIS A 43 -9.99 9.54 -9.83
CA HIS A 43 -11.16 9.08 -9.10
C HIS A 43 -12.46 9.47 -9.84
N ARG A 44 -13.51 8.70 -9.61
CA ARG A 44 -14.80 8.86 -10.31
C ARG A 44 -15.82 9.67 -9.51
N THR A 45 -15.61 9.81 -8.20
CA THR A 45 -16.56 10.51 -7.34
C THR A 45 -16.59 12.01 -7.61
N ASN A 46 -17.78 12.59 -7.52
CA ASN A 46 -18.04 14.02 -7.59
C ASN A 46 -18.58 14.57 -6.26
N ASP A 47 -18.83 13.69 -5.28
CA ASP A 47 -19.36 14.07 -3.98
C ASP A 47 -18.34 14.86 -3.14
N PHE A 48 -18.83 15.64 -2.19
CA PHE A 48 -18.01 16.42 -1.26
C PHE A 48 -17.00 17.36 -1.92
N GLY A 49 -17.29 17.87 -3.14
CA GLY A 49 -16.40 18.79 -3.87
C GLY A 49 -15.19 18.11 -4.52
N MET A 50 -15.21 16.80 -4.63
CA MET A 50 -14.11 16.01 -5.24
C MET A 50 -13.98 16.28 -6.75
N GLU A 51 -15.01 16.73 -7.42
CA GLU A 51 -14.98 17.13 -8.84
C GLU A 51 -13.93 18.23 -9.13
N LYS A 52 -13.60 19.05 -8.11
CA LYS A 52 -12.61 20.14 -8.20
C LYS A 52 -11.18 19.71 -7.83
N GLN A 53 -11.00 18.48 -7.37
CA GLN A 53 -9.73 17.98 -6.85
C GLN A 53 -9.32 16.69 -7.58
N LYS A 54 -9.08 16.80 -8.90
CA LYS A 54 -8.65 15.69 -9.74
C LYS A 54 -7.12 15.60 -9.74
N TYR A 55 -6.60 14.40 -9.41
CA TYR A 55 -5.18 14.09 -9.44
C TYR A 55 -4.95 12.88 -10.33
N ALA A 56 -4.22 13.05 -11.42
CA ALA A 56 -3.88 11.95 -12.31
C ALA A 56 -3.02 10.89 -11.56
N GLY A 57 -3.39 9.63 -11.74
CA GLY A 57 -2.83 8.49 -11.01
C GLY A 57 -3.53 8.15 -9.71
N ASP A 58 -4.42 9.01 -9.24
CA ASP A 58 -5.32 8.83 -8.07
C ASP A 58 -4.61 8.30 -6.80
N GLY A 59 -3.43 8.84 -6.49
CA GLY A 59 -2.72 8.53 -5.25
C GLY A 59 -2.01 7.17 -5.22
N VAL A 60 -1.84 6.51 -6.37
CA VAL A 60 -1.01 5.32 -6.48
C VAL A 60 -0.29 5.25 -7.82
N VAL A 61 1.00 4.97 -7.77
CA VAL A 61 1.83 4.68 -8.95
C VAL A 61 1.91 3.17 -9.10
N THR A 62 1.52 2.66 -10.25
CA THR A 62 1.46 1.22 -10.55
C THR A 62 2.21 0.91 -11.83
N GLY A 63 2.85 -0.25 -11.88
CA GLY A 63 3.59 -0.64 -13.08
C GLY A 63 4.37 -1.93 -12.90
N SER A 64 5.29 -2.17 -13.81
CA SER A 64 6.28 -3.24 -13.73
C SER A 64 7.69 -2.68 -13.91
N GLY A 65 8.67 -3.44 -13.48
CA GLY A 65 10.08 -3.10 -13.65
C GLY A 65 10.96 -4.29 -13.37
N ARG A 66 12.26 -4.04 -13.22
CA ARG A 66 13.21 -5.12 -12.94
C ARG A 66 13.99 -4.82 -11.65
N ILE A 67 14.35 -5.88 -10.95
CA ILE A 67 15.30 -5.86 -9.83
C ILE A 67 16.36 -6.91 -10.13
N ASN A 68 17.59 -6.49 -10.32
CA ASN A 68 18.68 -7.38 -10.75
C ASN A 68 18.31 -8.18 -12.00
N GLY A 69 17.69 -7.53 -12.99
CA GLY A 69 17.24 -8.10 -14.25
C GLY A 69 15.95 -8.93 -14.18
N LYS A 70 15.41 -9.23 -13.00
CA LYS A 70 14.19 -10.03 -12.81
C LYS A 70 12.95 -9.16 -12.82
N LEU A 71 11.92 -9.57 -13.56
CA LEU A 71 10.64 -8.88 -13.65
C LEU A 71 9.92 -8.89 -12.29
N VAL A 72 9.40 -7.74 -11.90
CA VAL A 72 8.53 -7.56 -10.74
C VAL A 72 7.37 -6.63 -11.10
N TYR A 73 6.23 -6.81 -10.45
CA TYR A 73 5.13 -5.86 -10.48
C TYR A 73 5.10 -5.07 -9.19
N ILE A 74 4.78 -3.78 -9.31
CA ILE A 74 4.90 -2.86 -8.18
C ILE A 74 3.73 -1.89 -8.14
N PHE A 75 3.28 -1.58 -6.94
CA PHE A 75 2.48 -0.40 -6.66
C PHE A 75 3.09 0.41 -5.52
N SER A 76 2.99 1.73 -5.58
CA SER A 76 3.47 2.63 -4.54
C SER A 76 2.41 3.68 -4.25
N GLN A 77 1.90 3.71 -3.03
CA GLN A 77 0.90 4.68 -2.60
C GLN A 77 1.55 6.04 -2.38
N ASP A 78 0.89 7.08 -2.90
CA ASP A 78 1.35 8.46 -2.82
C ASP A 78 0.61 9.23 -1.72
N PHE A 79 1.26 9.38 -0.58
CA PHE A 79 0.68 10.09 0.56
C PHE A 79 0.40 11.58 0.27
N THR A 80 1.01 12.15 -0.75
CA THR A 80 0.78 13.55 -1.15
C THR A 80 -0.60 13.77 -1.78
N VAL A 81 -1.25 12.68 -2.25
CA VAL A 81 -2.60 12.68 -2.84
C VAL A 81 -3.58 12.07 -1.84
N PHE A 82 -4.43 12.87 -1.23
CA PHE A 82 -5.44 12.45 -0.26
C PHE A 82 -4.90 11.53 0.86
N GLY A 83 -3.65 11.73 1.30
CA GLY A 83 -3.02 10.86 2.31
C GLY A 83 -2.83 9.42 1.85
N GLY A 84 -2.69 9.17 0.56
CA GLY A 84 -2.56 7.83 0.00
C GLY A 84 -3.81 6.96 0.18
N SER A 85 -4.97 7.58 0.48
CA SER A 85 -6.21 6.85 0.74
C SER A 85 -6.72 6.14 -0.51
N LEU A 86 -7.23 4.92 -0.32
CA LEU A 86 -7.69 4.07 -1.41
C LEU A 86 -9.10 4.46 -1.85
N SER A 87 -9.24 4.80 -3.12
CA SER A 87 -10.50 4.95 -3.86
C SER A 87 -10.84 3.69 -4.63
N GLU A 88 -12.00 3.64 -5.28
CA GLU A 88 -12.33 2.59 -6.24
C GLU A 88 -11.29 2.50 -7.37
N ALA A 89 -10.99 3.64 -8.04
CA ALA A 89 -10.02 3.69 -9.13
C ALA A 89 -8.58 3.33 -8.69
N HIS A 90 -8.17 3.78 -7.51
CA HIS A 90 -6.90 3.40 -6.87
C HIS A 90 -6.81 1.87 -6.67
N ALA A 91 -7.88 1.26 -6.14
CA ALA A 91 -7.96 -0.18 -5.94
C ALA A 91 -7.88 -0.96 -7.26
N GLU A 92 -8.62 -0.54 -8.29
CA GLU A 92 -8.59 -1.16 -9.62
C GLU A 92 -7.17 -1.17 -10.21
N LYS A 93 -6.41 -0.10 -10.06
CA LYS A 93 -5.01 -0.03 -10.50
C LYS A 93 -4.14 -1.06 -9.76
N ILE A 94 -4.28 -1.19 -8.45
CA ILE A 94 -3.57 -2.21 -7.65
C ILE A 94 -3.98 -3.61 -8.11
N CYS A 95 -5.27 -3.87 -8.22
CA CYS A 95 -5.81 -5.17 -8.66
C CYS A 95 -5.27 -5.56 -10.04
N LYS A 96 -5.22 -4.61 -10.98
CA LYS A 96 -4.70 -4.84 -12.33
C LYS A 96 -3.24 -5.34 -12.30
N VAL A 97 -2.35 -4.68 -11.56
CA VAL A 97 -0.95 -5.14 -11.49
C VAL A 97 -0.80 -6.46 -10.76
N MET A 98 -1.64 -6.74 -9.76
CA MET A 98 -1.68 -8.04 -9.08
C MET A 98 -2.13 -9.15 -10.03
N ASP A 99 -3.19 -8.92 -10.80
CA ASP A 99 -3.68 -9.87 -11.81
C ASP A 99 -2.64 -10.13 -12.91
N MET A 100 -1.92 -9.09 -13.36
CA MET A 100 -0.83 -9.24 -14.32
C MET A 100 0.34 -10.06 -13.75
N ALA A 101 0.73 -9.80 -12.50
CA ALA A 101 1.78 -10.54 -11.83
C ALA A 101 1.45 -12.03 -11.70
N MET A 102 0.22 -12.36 -11.30
CA MET A 102 -0.24 -13.75 -11.20
C MET A 102 -0.24 -14.46 -12.55
N LYS A 103 -0.62 -13.76 -13.65
CA LYS A 103 -0.62 -14.35 -15.01
C LYS A 103 0.77 -14.75 -15.49
N VAL A 104 1.80 -14.01 -15.11
CA VAL A 104 3.18 -14.26 -15.57
C VAL A 104 4.06 -14.92 -14.51
N GLY A 105 3.56 -15.14 -13.30
CA GLY A 105 4.30 -15.73 -12.19
C GLY A 105 5.39 -14.84 -11.61
N ALA A 106 5.25 -13.50 -11.71
CA ALA A 106 6.21 -12.54 -11.18
C ALA A 106 5.85 -12.07 -9.76
N PRO A 107 6.85 -11.70 -8.93
CA PRO A 107 6.61 -11.14 -7.60
C PRO A 107 5.82 -9.82 -7.65
N ILE A 108 5.02 -9.59 -6.59
CA ILE A 108 4.30 -8.34 -6.35
C ILE A 108 4.96 -7.61 -5.19
N ILE A 109 5.26 -6.33 -5.38
CA ILE A 109 5.82 -5.46 -4.35
C ILE A 109 4.87 -4.29 -4.11
N GLY A 110 4.34 -4.19 -2.90
CA GLY A 110 3.52 -3.06 -2.46
C GLY A 110 4.31 -2.11 -1.56
N ILE A 111 4.47 -0.86 -1.98
CA ILE A 111 5.01 0.20 -1.12
C ILE A 111 3.82 0.95 -0.51
N ASN A 112 3.63 0.75 0.80
CA ASN A 112 2.43 1.16 1.51
C ASN A 112 2.69 2.43 2.33
N ASP A 113 1.84 3.45 2.09
CA ASP A 113 1.85 4.73 2.80
C ASP A 113 0.45 5.34 2.67
N SER A 114 -0.50 4.93 3.54
CA SER A 114 -1.93 5.21 3.34
C SER A 114 -2.68 5.42 4.65
N GLY A 115 -3.52 6.43 4.65
CA GLY A 115 -4.48 6.68 5.73
C GLY A 115 -5.70 5.73 5.75
N GLY A 116 -5.79 4.77 4.82
CA GLY A 116 -6.91 3.82 4.75
C GLY A 116 -7.90 4.10 3.63
N ALA A 117 -9.18 3.80 3.84
CA ALA A 117 -10.23 4.02 2.87
C ALA A 117 -10.49 5.52 2.64
N ARG A 118 -10.72 5.91 1.38
CA ARG A 118 -11.13 7.28 1.05
C ARG A 118 -12.58 7.50 1.45
N ILE A 119 -12.79 8.19 2.56
CA ILE A 119 -14.11 8.36 3.19
C ILE A 119 -15.13 9.05 2.29
N GLN A 120 -14.68 9.94 1.39
CA GLN A 120 -15.53 10.62 0.42
C GLN A 120 -16.19 9.68 -0.61
N GLU A 121 -15.63 8.48 -0.80
CA GLU A 121 -16.17 7.46 -1.70
C GLU A 121 -17.01 6.39 -0.96
N GLY A 122 -17.04 6.44 0.36
CA GLY A 122 -17.90 5.57 1.18
C GLY A 122 -17.72 4.09 0.87
N VAL A 123 -18.82 3.44 0.50
CA VAL A 123 -18.87 1.98 0.24
C VAL A 123 -17.98 1.56 -0.94
N ALA A 124 -17.84 2.39 -1.98
CA ALA A 124 -17.00 2.06 -3.15
C ALA A 124 -15.53 1.88 -2.76
N SER A 125 -15.02 2.72 -1.86
CA SER A 125 -13.66 2.57 -1.30
C SER A 125 -13.51 1.26 -0.52
N LEU A 126 -14.50 0.88 0.29
CA LEU A 126 -14.47 -0.39 1.03
C LEU A 126 -14.54 -1.61 0.11
N ALA A 127 -15.37 -1.54 -0.94
CA ALA A 127 -15.41 -2.57 -1.98
C ALA A 127 -14.05 -2.71 -2.69
N GLY A 128 -13.37 -1.58 -2.97
CA GLY A 128 -12.02 -1.59 -3.51
C GLY A 128 -11.03 -2.36 -2.62
N TYR A 129 -11.08 -2.18 -1.31
CA TYR A 129 -10.27 -2.99 -0.40
C TYR A 129 -10.61 -4.48 -0.47
N ALA A 130 -11.88 -4.84 -0.54
CA ALA A 130 -12.30 -6.25 -0.68
C ALA A 130 -11.69 -6.90 -1.93
N GLU A 131 -11.68 -6.17 -3.06
CA GLU A 131 -11.06 -6.61 -4.30
C GLU A 131 -9.53 -6.84 -4.17
N VAL A 132 -8.82 -5.94 -3.47
CA VAL A 132 -7.39 -6.10 -3.17
C VAL A 132 -7.17 -7.32 -2.27
N PHE A 133 -7.97 -7.50 -1.21
CA PHE A 133 -7.85 -8.64 -0.30
C PHE A 133 -8.10 -9.97 -1.01
N GLN A 134 -9.08 -10.02 -1.90
CA GLN A 134 -9.33 -11.21 -2.71
C GLN A 134 -8.08 -11.60 -3.51
N ARG A 135 -7.40 -10.62 -4.12
CA ARG A 135 -6.18 -10.89 -4.88
C ARG A 135 -5.01 -11.30 -4.00
N ASN A 136 -4.89 -10.74 -2.78
CA ASN A 136 -3.90 -11.22 -1.83
C ASN A 136 -4.11 -12.71 -1.51
N VAL A 137 -5.36 -13.13 -1.31
CA VAL A 137 -5.70 -14.53 -1.05
C VAL A 137 -5.39 -15.41 -2.27
N LEU A 138 -5.80 -15.01 -3.47
CA LEU A 138 -5.57 -15.76 -4.70
C LEU A 138 -4.08 -15.86 -5.07
N ALA A 139 -3.29 -14.84 -4.77
CA ALA A 139 -1.86 -14.82 -5.02
C ALA A 139 -1.05 -15.59 -3.97
N SER A 140 -1.64 -15.93 -2.82
CA SER A 140 -0.97 -16.64 -1.74
C SER A 140 -0.52 -18.03 -2.18
N GLY A 141 0.79 -18.30 -2.09
CA GLY A 141 1.41 -19.53 -2.55
C GLY A 141 1.56 -19.65 -4.08
N VAL A 142 1.12 -18.65 -4.84
CA VAL A 142 1.23 -18.59 -6.31
C VAL A 142 2.39 -17.72 -6.74
N VAL A 143 2.44 -16.49 -6.24
CA VAL A 143 3.54 -15.53 -6.47
C VAL A 143 3.99 -14.92 -5.15
N PRO A 144 5.28 -14.57 -5.00
CA PRO A 144 5.75 -13.85 -3.82
C PRO A 144 5.08 -12.48 -3.69
N GLN A 145 4.53 -12.20 -2.51
CA GLN A 145 3.92 -10.94 -2.16
C GLN A 145 4.78 -10.24 -1.10
N ILE A 146 5.27 -9.06 -1.42
CA ILE A 146 6.20 -8.31 -0.56
C ILE A 146 5.57 -6.95 -0.23
N SER A 147 5.41 -6.64 1.03
CA SER A 147 4.94 -5.34 1.50
C SER A 147 6.07 -4.55 2.14
N VAL A 148 6.26 -3.31 1.69
CA VAL A 148 7.21 -2.35 2.26
C VAL A 148 6.42 -1.18 2.85
N ILE A 149 6.40 -1.08 4.17
CA ILE A 149 5.68 -0.04 4.88
C ILE A 149 6.59 1.17 5.04
N MET A 150 6.24 2.28 4.42
CA MET A 150 7.07 3.51 4.43
C MET A 150 6.36 4.72 5.03
N GLY A 151 5.20 4.51 5.63
CA GLY A 151 4.42 5.53 6.30
C GLY A 151 3.31 4.91 7.13
N PRO A 152 2.26 5.66 7.49
CA PRO A 152 1.11 5.10 8.15
C PRO A 152 0.37 4.11 7.26
N CYS A 153 -0.12 3.03 7.86
CA CYS A 153 -1.06 2.09 7.26
C CYS A 153 -2.18 1.88 8.28
N ALA A 154 -3.34 2.47 8.01
CA ALA A 154 -4.47 2.47 8.93
C ALA A 154 -5.69 1.76 8.34
N GLY A 155 -6.47 1.08 9.17
CA GLY A 155 -7.71 0.42 8.78
C GLY A 155 -7.50 -0.62 7.67
N GLY A 156 -8.21 -0.50 6.56
CA GLY A 156 -8.09 -1.40 5.40
C GLY A 156 -6.66 -1.50 4.84
N ALA A 157 -5.88 -0.42 4.95
CA ALA A 157 -4.49 -0.39 4.47
C ALA A 157 -3.54 -1.30 5.27
N VAL A 158 -3.91 -1.75 6.45
CA VAL A 158 -3.10 -2.66 7.25
C VAL A 158 -3.37 -4.12 6.93
N TYR A 159 -4.60 -4.46 6.51
CA TYR A 159 -4.99 -5.85 6.28
C TYR A 159 -4.29 -6.44 5.06
N SER A 160 -4.21 -5.70 3.93
CA SER A 160 -3.53 -6.19 2.73
C SER A 160 -2.06 -6.56 3.00
N PRO A 161 -1.22 -5.66 3.57
CA PRO A 161 0.14 -6.04 3.95
C PRO A 161 0.23 -7.22 4.92
N ALA A 162 -0.72 -7.34 5.86
CA ALA A 162 -0.72 -8.43 6.83
C ALA A 162 -0.95 -9.82 6.20
N MET A 163 -1.56 -9.87 5.01
CA MET A 163 -1.78 -11.09 4.25
C MET A 163 -0.64 -11.45 3.30
N THR A 164 0.37 -10.59 3.15
CA THR A 164 1.50 -10.83 2.25
C THR A 164 2.56 -11.73 2.89
N ASP A 165 3.48 -12.28 2.07
CA ASP A 165 4.50 -13.24 2.54
C ASP A 165 5.61 -12.57 3.35
N PHE A 166 5.97 -11.32 2.98
CA PHE A 166 7.05 -10.57 3.62
C PHE A 166 6.59 -9.14 3.90
N ILE A 167 6.91 -8.66 5.11
CA ILE A 167 6.63 -7.28 5.53
C ILE A 167 7.94 -6.64 5.98
N PHE A 168 8.31 -5.55 5.32
CA PHE A 168 9.42 -4.69 5.71
C PHE A 168 8.88 -3.35 6.20
N MET A 169 9.43 -2.83 7.29
CA MET A 169 9.02 -1.55 7.87
C MET A 169 10.21 -0.60 8.00
N VAL A 170 10.05 0.62 7.55
CA VAL A 170 11.07 1.67 7.71
C VAL A 170 11.03 2.22 9.13
N LYS A 171 12.15 2.20 9.81
CA LYS A 171 12.27 2.67 11.20
C LYS A 171 11.83 4.15 11.31
N ASN A 172 11.10 4.48 12.36
CA ASN A 172 10.64 5.81 12.75
C ASN A 172 9.60 6.47 11.84
N THR A 173 9.27 5.93 10.66
CA THR A 173 8.29 6.52 9.74
C THR A 173 7.11 5.61 9.46
N SER A 174 7.24 4.32 9.75
CA SER A 174 6.22 3.31 9.45
C SER A 174 5.39 2.98 10.68
N PHE A 175 4.07 2.94 10.47
CA PHE A 175 3.12 2.56 11.51
C PHE A 175 2.03 1.69 10.88
N MET A 176 1.60 0.66 11.61
CA MET A 176 0.46 -0.19 11.22
C MET A 176 -0.56 -0.18 12.35
N PHE A 177 -1.79 0.29 12.06
CA PHE A 177 -2.88 0.33 13.04
C PHE A 177 -4.14 -0.29 12.46
N VAL A 178 -4.86 -1.06 13.25
CA VAL A 178 -6.20 -1.52 12.86
C VAL A 178 -7.17 -0.34 12.86
N THR A 179 -7.08 0.54 13.87
CA THR A 179 -7.79 1.82 13.96
C THR A 179 -6.82 2.92 14.32
N GLY A 180 -6.98 4.11 13.73
CA GLY A 180 -6.15 5.27 14.07
C GLY A 180 -6.25 5.64 15.55
N PRO A 181 -5.18 6.21 16.15
CA PRO A 181 -5.15 6.58 17.57
C PRO A 181 -6.33 7.45 18.00
N ASP A 182 -6.75 8.39 17.17
CA ASP A 182 -7.84 9.32 17.46
C ASP A 182 -9.21 8.60 17.52
N LEU A 183 -9.43 7.58 16.66
CA LEU A 183 -10.64 6.77 16.67
C LEU A 183 -10.69 5.84 17.88
N SER A 184 -9.56 5.35 18.35
CA SER A 184 -9.50 4.53 19.56
C SER A 184 -9.80 5.34 20.82
N LEU A 185 -9.53 6.64 20.82
CA LEU A 185 -9.87 7.56 21.92
C LEU A 185 -11.35 7.90 21.99
N ILE A 186 -12.07 7.92 20.86
CA ILE A 186 -13.50 8.24 20.79
C ILE A 186 -14.35 7.08 21.35
N HIS A 187 -13.87 5.84 21.26
CA HIS A 187 -14.59 4.65 21.73
C HIS A 187 -14.26 4.22 23.16
N ILE A 188 -13.41 4.97 23.89
CA ILE A 188 -13.11 4.69 25.29
C ILE A 188 -14.16 5.37 26.19
N SER A 189 -15.34 4.80 26.26
CA SER A 189 -16.24 4.98 27.41
C SER A 189 -16.14 3.84 28.44
N GLU A 190 -15.23 2.90 28.26
CA GLU A 190 -14.96 1.83 29.24
C GLU A 190 -13.47 1.77 29.60
N PRO A 191 -13.15 1.44 30.90
CA PRO A 191 -11.78 1.52 31.41
C PRO A 191 -10.91 0.31 31.02
N THR A 192 -10.91 -0.09 29.77
CA THR A 192 -9.96 -1.05 29.22
C THR A 192 -8.82 -0.30 28.57
N ARG A 193 -7.62 -0.48 29.12
CA ARG A 193 -6.38 0.16 28.63
C ARG A 193 -6.26 0.05 27.12
N PRO A 194 -5.91 1.13 26.40
CA PRO A 194 -5.63 1.06 24.98
C PRO A 194 -4.38 0.17 24.79
N TYR A 195 -4.58 -1.02 24.25
CA TYR A 195 -3.47 -1.77 23.72
C TYR A 195 -3.04 -1.11 22.40
N ALA A 196 -2.15 -0.13 22.51
CA ALA A 196 -1.33 0.23 21.39
C ALA A 196 -0.46 -0.99 21.09
N ILE A 197 -0.82 -1.76 20.08
CA ILE A 197 0.06 -2.77 19.53
C ILE A 197 1.13 -1.98 18.74
N SER A 198 2.06 -1.39 19.45
CA SER A 198 3.32 -0.98 18.88
C SER A 198 4.13 -2.25 18.74
N TYR A 199 4.24 -2.79 17.54
CA TYR A 199 5.31 -3.71 17.24
C TYR A 199 6.58 -2.88 17.01
N PRO A 200 7.49 -2.78 17.99
CA PRO A 200 8.82 -2.34 17.69
C PRO A 200 9.52 -3.54 17.08
N LEU A 201 10.16 -3.32 15.96
CA LEU A 201 11.20 -4.21 15.46
C LEU A 201 10.94 -4.93 14.16
N VAL A 202 11.87 -4.64 13.29
CA VAL A 202 12.44 -5.56 12.32
C VAL A 202 12.66 -6.91 13.01
N SER A 203 11.66 -7.78 12.96
CA SER A 203 11.84 -9.17 13.34
C SER A 203 11.83 -9.99 12.07
N TRP A 204 12.99 -10.47 11.71
CA TRP A 204 13.16 -11.52 10.73
C TRP A 204 12.52 -12.80 11.29
N LYS A 205 11.23 -12.99 11.13
CA LYS A 205 10.59 -14.30 11.37
C LYS A 205 10.62 -15.08 10.08
N LYS A 206 11.68 -15.85 9.89
CA LYS A 206 11.71 -16.99 8.98
C LYS A 206 10.60 -17.95 9.45
N LYS A 207 9.49 -18.04 8.70
CA LYS A 207 8.51 -19.10 8.89
C LYS A 207 9.23 -20.42 8.62
N ARG A 208 9.57 -21.17 9.66
CA ARG A 208 10.02 -22.55 9.50
C ARG A 208 8.85 -23.33 8.94
N GLY A 209 8.98 -23.77 7.71
CA GLY A 209 8.13 -24.83 7.17
C GLY A 209 8.20 -26.03 8.11
N GLY A 210 7.05 -26.47 8.62
CA GLY A 210 6.95 -27.68 9.41
C GLY A 210 7.27 -28.90 8.55
N GLY A 211 8.55 -29.30 8.55
CA GLY A 211 8.95 -30.63 8.10
C GLY A 211 8.45 -31.63 9.14
N ARG A 212 7.49 -32.44 8.81
CA ARG A 212 7.21 -33.70 9.50
C ARG A 212 8.44 -34.60 9.33
N GLY A 213 9.27 -34.70 10.36
CA GLY A 213 10.22 -35.77 10.50
C GLY A 213 9.47 -37.00 11.01
N GLY A 214 9.28 -38.01 10.19
CA GLY A 214 9.00 -39.34 10.63
C GLY A 214 10.28 -39.88 11.30
N GLY A 215 10.18 -40.29 12.56
CA GLY A 215 11.19 -41.05 13.24
C GLY A 215 10.73 -42.48 13.37
N GLY A 216 11.59 -43.39 13.10
CA GLY A 216 11.49 -44.79 13.44
C GLY A 216 11.74 -45.03 14.95
#